data_948dbecb62fe8d204f18655add481050
#
_entry.id   948dbecb62fe8d204f18655add481050
#
_cell.length_a   1.000
_cell.length_b   1.000
_cell.length_c   1.000
_cell.angle_alpha   90.00
_cell.angle_beta   90.00
_cell.angle_gamma   90.00
#
_symmetry.space_group_name_H-M   'P 1'
#
loop_
_entity.id
_entity.type
_entity.pdbx_description
1 polymer ?
#
loop_
_entity_poly.entity_id
_entity_poly.type
_entity_poly.pdbx_seq_one_letter_code
_entity_poly.pdbx_strand_id
1 'polypeptide(L)'
;MQIGHRTIGPDTPPFVIAEMSGNHNQSLDRALEIVEAAAKTGAHALKIQTYTPDTMTLDLDEREFHISDPKSLWAGTSLYKLYGQAYTPWEWHKPIFDRARALGIIAFSTPFDDTAVDFLESLDVPCYKIASFENTDLPLIRRVAATGKPLIISTGMASVAELDETVGAARQAGCNDLVLLKCTSTYPATAANTNILTIPHLRELFGCEVGLSDHTMGVGVSVASVALGATVIEKHFTLNRADGGVDSSFSMEPSEMAQLVVESERAWQALGSVKYGPSEAEKKSIQFRRSLYVVEDLKAGDILTRENMRAIRPGLGLATKNLEVLLGKAVNSDVKRGTALSWKIVG
;
A
#
# COMPACT_ATOMS: atom_id res chain seq x y z
N MET A 1 0.42 -15.60 2.39
CA MET A 1 -0.81 -16.21 1.86
C MET A 1 -0.85 -16.09 0.34
N GLN A 2 -1.80 -16.76 -0.32
CA GLN A 2 -1.91 -16.76 -1.79
C GLN A 2 -3.28 -16.26 -2.22
N ILE A 3 -3.34 -15.32 -3.18
CA ILE A 3 -4.58 -14.89 -3.84
C ILE A 3 -4.38 -15.05 -5.36
N GLY A 4 -5.11 -15.97 -5.97
CA GLY A 4 -4.90 -16.36 -7.35
C GLY A 4 -3.45 -16.79 -7.59
N HIS A 5 -2.76 -16.13 -8.51
CA HIS A 5 -1.36 -16.41 -8.84
C HIS A 5 -0.33 -15.57 -8.08
N ARG A 6 -0.76 -14.73 -7.11
CA ARG A 6 0.13 -13.81 -6.37
C ARG A 6 0.27 -14.20 -4.90
N THR A 7 1.50 -14.12 -4.42
CA THR A 7 1.81 -14.21 -2.99
C THR A 7 1.61 -12.85 -2.33
N ILE A 8 0.94 -12.83 -1.20
CA ILE A 8 0.69 -11.65 -0.36
C ILE A 8 1.46 -11.82 0.94
N GLY A 9 2.27 -10.83 1.28
CA GLY A 9 3.07 -10.85 2.51
C GLY A 9 4.15 -9.76 2.50
N PRO A 10 4.89 -9.60 3.60
CA PRO A 10 5.88 -8.53 3.77
C PRO A 10 7.08 -8.66 2.81
N ASP A 11 7.36 -9.87 2.33
CA ASP A 11 8.50 -10.16 1.45
C ASP A 11 8.16 -10.01 -0.05
N THR A 12 6.96 -9.53 -0.36
CA THR A 12 6.48 -9.30 -1.74
C THR A 12 5.98 -7.86 -1.89
N PRO A 13 6.03 -7.29 -3.11
CA PRO A 13 5.43 -5.97 -3.36
C PRO A 13 3.96 -5.92 -2.96
N PRO A 14 3.46 -4.77 -2.49
CA PRO A 14 2.06 -4.62 -2.07
C PRO A 14 1.08 -5.02 -3.16
N PHE A 15 0.01 -5.70 -2.77
CA PHE A 15 -1.08 -6.10 -3.65
C PHE A 15 -2.08 -4.96 -3.82
N VAL A 16 -2.11 -4.33 -5.00
CA VAL A 16 -2.97 -3.18 -5.29
C VAL A 16 -4.25 -3.65 -5.96
N ILE A 17 -5.39 -3.29 -5.38
CA ILE A 17 -6.75 -3.62 -5.81
C ILE A 17 -7.43 -2.36 -6.33
N ALA A 18 -7.86 -2.38 -7.60
CA ALA A 18 -8.73 -1.38 -8.19
C ALA A 18 -10.19 -1.75 -7.91
N GLU A 19 -10.90 -0.95 -7.14
CA GLU A 19 -12.33 -1.13 -6.84
C GLU A 19 -13.18 -0.42 -7.88
N MET A 20 -13.92 -1.17 -8.70
CA MET A 20 -14.84 -0.62 -9.69
C MET A 20 -16.07 0.01 -9.04
N SER A 21 -16.65 -0.67 -8.02
CA SER A 21 -17.92 -0.25 -7.41
C SER A 21 -18.99 0.08 -8.46
N GLY A 22 -19.79 1.13 -8.26
CA GLY A 22 -20.82 1.60 -9.19
C GLY A 22 -20.30 2.46 -10.37
N ASN A 23 -19.00 2.58 -10.59
CA ASN A 23 -18.41 3.45 -11.62
C ASN A 23 -18.64 2.96 -13.06
N HIS A 24 -19.21 1.77 -13.23
CA HIS A 24 -19.66 1.26 -14.53
C HIS A 24 -20.91 2.01 -15.08
N ASN A 25 -21.56 2.86 -14.25
CA ASN A 25 -22.71 3.69 -14.66
C ASN A 25 -23.78 2.90 -15.41
N GLN A 26 -24.13 1.69 -14.95
CA GLN A 26 -25.10 0.76 -15.55
C GLN A 26 -24.81 0.44 -17.03
N SER A 27 -23.52 0.34 -17.42
CA SER A 27 -23.06 -0.06 -18.75
C SER A 27 -22.04 -1.20 -18.65
N LEU A 28 -22.33 -2.34 -19.27
CA LEU A 28 -21.38 -3.46 -19.36
C LEU A 28 -20.14 -3.08 -20.17
N ASP A 29 -20.30 -2.34 -21.25
CA ASP A 29 -19.16 -1.90 -22.08
C ASP A 29 -18.22 -1.04 -21.25
N ARG A 30 -18.74 -0.10 -20.46
CA ARG A 30 -17.95 0.72 -19.54
C ARG A 30 -17.29 -0.13 -18.44
N ALA A 31 -17.97 -1.13 -17.89
CA ALA A 31 -17.37 -2.06 -16.95
C ALA A 31 -16.15 -2.78 -17.55
N LEU A 32 -16.26 -3.26 -18.80
CA LEU A 32 -15.17 -3.90 -19.52
C LEU A 32 -14.02 -2.93 -19.82
N GLU A 33 -14.30 -1.68 -20.18
CA GLU A 33 -13.31 -0.62 -20.35
C GLU A 33 -12.57 -0.34 -19.03
N ILE A 34 -13.27 -0.34 -17.89
CA ILE A 34 -12.66 -0.19 -16.56
C ILE A 34 -11.71 -1.37 -16.25
N VAL A 35 -12.09 -2.62 -16.58
CA VAL A 35 -11.21 -3.79 -16.45
C VAL A 35 -9.93 -3.60 -17.25
N GLU A 36 -10.05 -3.17 -18.51
CA GLU A 36 -8.90 -2.93 -19.40
C GLU A 36 -7.99 -1.81 -18.88
N ALA A 37 -8.61 -0.72 -18.42
CA ALA A 37 -7.87 0.39 -17.84
C ALA A 37 -7.13 -0.05 -16.57
N ALA A 38 -7.79 -0.77 -15.66
CA ALA A 38 -7.16 -1.29 -14.44
C ALA A 38 -5.96 -2.19 -14.76
N ALA A 39 -6.10 -3.12 -15.72
CA ALA A 39 -4.99 -3.98 -16.16
C ALA A 39 -3.81 -3.16 -16.72
N LYS A 40 -4.08 -2.13 -17.52
CA LYS A 40 -3.05 -1.25 -18.11
C LYS A 40 -2.31 -0.41 -17.07
N THR A 41 -2.91 -0.11 -15.91
CA THR A 41 -2.24 0.61 -14.81
C THR A 41 -1.22 -0.22 -14.07
N GLY A 42 -1.22 -1.55 -14.26
CA GLY A 42 -0.44 -2.49 -13.49
C GLY A 42 -1.08 -2.88 -12.14
N ALA A 43 -2.33 -2.47 -11.89
CA ALA A 43 -3.07 -2.96 -10.72
C ALA A 43 -3.13 -4.49 -10.73
N HIS A 44 -3.05 -5.09 -9.56
CA HIS A 44 -2.91 -6.55 -9.44
C HIS A 44 -4.25 -7.25 -9.45
N ALA A 45 -5.30 -6.57 -9.01
CA ALA A 45 -6.65 -7.08 -9.01
C ALA A 45 -7.67 -5.98 -9.32
N LEU A 46 -8.81 -6.42 -9.88
CA LEU A 46 -10.04 -5.66 -9.96
C LEU A 46 -11.05 -6.26 -8.99
N LYS A 47 -11.73 -5.43 -8.21
CA LYS A 47 -12.83 -5.85 -7.35
C LYS A 47 -14.14 -5.22 -7.83
N ILE A 48 -15.22 -5.99 -7.75
CA ILE A 48 -16.60 -5.56 -7.96
C ILE A 48 -17.45 -5.86 -6.73
N GLN A 49 -18.72 -5.53 -6.79
CA GLN A 49 -19.69 -5.76 -5.70
C GLN A 49 -20.82 -6.66 -6.21
N THR A 50 -21.24 -7.62 -5.37
CA THR A 50 -22.29 -8.59 -5.70
C THR A 50 -23.44 -8.48 -4.71
N TYR A 51 -24.48 -7.79 -5.12
CA TYR A 51 -25.76 -7.63 -4.40
C TYR A 51 -26.87 -7.30 -5.40
N THR A 52 -28.09 -7.28 -4.92
CA THR A 52 -29.23 -6.63 -5.58
C THR A 52 -29.79 -5.57 -4.64
N PRO A 53 -30.55 -4.56 -5.12
CA PRO A 53 -31.21 -3.61 -4.24
C PRO A 53 -32.06 -4.31 -3.16
N ASP A 54 -32.74 -5.41 -3.53
CA ASP A 54 -33.60 -6.18 -2.62
C ASP A 54 -32.84 -6.92 -1.51
N THR A 55 -31.56 -7.29 -1.74
CA THR A 55 -30.73 -7.92 -0.70
C THR A 55 -30.06 -6.90 0.21
N MET A 56 -30.03 -5.63 -0.18
CA MET A 56 -29.42 -4.55 0.59
C MET A 56 -30.41 -3.78 1.45
N THR A 57 -31.65 -3.59 0.98
CA THR A 57 -32.61 -2.73 1.66
C THR A 57 -34.03 -2.97 1.14
N LEU A 58 -35.00 -2.22 1.66
CA LEU A 58 -36.39 -2.26 1.20
C LEU A 58 -36.67 -1.13 0.21
N ASP A 59 -37.59 -1.37 -0.74
CA ASP A 59 -38.08 -0.33 -1.66
C ASP A 59 -39.02 0.64 -0.95
N LEU A 60 -38.44 1.48 -0.10
CA LEU A 60 -39.09 2.53 0.65
C LEU A 60 -38.36 3.86 0.45
N ASP A 61 -39.11 4.96 0.35
CA ASP A 61 -38.56 6.31 0.19
C ASP A 61 -39.01 7.22 1.33
N GLU A 62 -38.94 6.69 2.56
CA GLU A 62 -39.34 7.39 3.79
C GLU A 62 -38.43 6.99 4.96
N ARG A 63 -38.43 7.83 6.02
CA ARG A 63 -37.70 7.59 7.28
C ARG A 63 -36.20 7.29 7.03
N GLU A 64 -35.68 6.25 7.69
CA GLU A 64 -34.29 5.77 7.60
C GLU A 64 -33.89 5.23 6.22
N PHE A 65 -34.84 4.96 5.33
CA PHE A 65 -34.58 4.52 3.96
C PHE A 65 -34.36 5.67 2.97
N HIS A 66 -34.61 6.93 3.40
CA HIS A 66 -34.34 8.12 2.61
C HIS A 66 -33.06 8.81 3.08
N ILE A 67 -32.15 9.14 2.16
CA ILE A 67 -30.89 9.82 2.47
C ILE A 67 -31.15 11.32 2.59
N SER A 68 -31.38 11.77 3.82
CA SER A 68 -31.79 13.15 4.13
C SER A 68 -30.63 14.07 4.54
N ASP A 69 -29.40 13.53 4.81
CA ASP A 69 -28.25 14.36 5.13
C ASP A 69 -27.81 15.18 3.91
N PRO A 70 -27.91 16.52 3.93
CA PRO A 70 -27.55 17.34 2.78
C PRO A 70 -26.04 17.36 2.47
N LYS A 71 -25.20 16.82 3.38
CA LYS A 71 -23.76 16.68 3.17
C LYS A 71 -23.40 15.34 2.51
N SER A 72 -24.33 14.41 2.42
CA SER A 72 -24.11 13.16 1.70
C SER A 72 -23.97 13.40 0.21
N LEU A 73 -23.05 12.69 -0.45
CA LEU A 73 -22.92 12.67 -1.91
C LEU A 73 -24.21 12.17 -2.60
N TRP A 74 -25.00 11.39 -1.87
CA TRP A 74 -26.22 10.72 -2.37
C TRP A 74 -27.50 11.31 -1.76
N ALA A 75 -27.44 12.56 -1.24
CA ALA A 75 -28.61 13.20 -0.63
C ALA A 75 -29.80 13.31 -1.59
N GLY A 76 -31.02 13.17 -1.05
CA GLY A 76 -32.27 13.37 -1.80
C GLY A 76 -32.75 12.16 -2.60
N THR A 77 -32.20 10.97 -2.36
CA THR A 77 -32.71 9.71 -2.95
C THR A 77 -32.95 8.65 -1.85
N SER A 78 -33.68 7.58 -2.17
CA SER A 78 -33.77 6.42 -1.28
C SER A 78 -32.58 5.50 -1.42
N LEU A 79 -32.28 4.73 -0.38
CA LEU A 79 -31.23 3.69 -0.41
C LEU A 79 -31.50 2.69 -1.54
N TYR A 80 -32.75 2.27 -1.74
CA TYR A 80 -33.10 1.32 -2.79
C TYR A 80 -32.78 1.84 -4.20
N LYS A 81 -33.13 3.11 -4.49
CA LYS A 81 -32.79 3.74 -5.77
C LYS A 81 -31.28 3.90 -5.96
N LEU A 82 -30.56 4.28 -4.89
CA LEU A 82 -29.10 4.38 -4.92
C LEU A 82 -28.47 3.02 -5.25
N TYR A 83 -28.85 1.97 -4.54
CA TYR A 83 -28.32 0.62 -4.82
C TYR A 83 -28.73 0.12 -6.20
N GLY A 84 -29.91 0.48 -6.71
CA GLY A 84 -30.33 0.19 -8.08
C GLY A 84 -29.46 0.86 -9.16
N GLN A 85 -28.83 1.99 -8.84
CA GLN A 85 -27.89 2.67 -9.73
C GLN A 85 -26.47 2.12 -9.60
N ALA A 86 -26.11 1.62 -8.43
CA ALA A 86 -24.73 1.23 -8.09
C ALA A 86 -24.43 -0.26 -8.28
N TYR A 87 -25.46 -1.15 -8.19
CA TYR A 87 -25.23 -2.59 -8.24
C TYR A 87 -24.67 -3.04 -9.60
N THR A 88 -23.85 -4.09 -9.57
CA THR A 88 -23.39 -4.77 -10.79
C THR A 88 -24.37 -5.88 -11.14
N PRO A 89 -25.10 -5.84 -12.28
CA PRO A 89 -25.96 -6.92 -12.71
C PRO A 89 -25.23 -8.26 -12.69
N TRP A 90 -25.85 -9.31 -12.17
CA TRP A 90 -25.17 -10.58 -11.93
C TRP A 90 -24.69 -11.25 -13.22
N GLU A 91 -25.41 -11.08 -14.30
CA GLU A 91 -25.03 -11.55 -15.64
C GLU A 91 -23.76 -10.89 -16.19
N TRP A 92 -23.29 -9.77 -15.61
CA TRP A 92 -22.07 -9.09 -16.02
C TRP A 92 -20.81 -9.67 -15.33
N HIS A 93 -20.96 -10.38 -14.23
CA HIS A 93 -19.83 -10.91 -13.47
C HIS A 93 -18.94 -11.82 -14.31
N LYS A 94 -19.57 -12.79 -15.02
CA LYS A 94 -18.81 -13.71 -15.87
C LYS A 94 -18.05 -12.99 -16.99
N PRO A 95 -18.66 -12.11 -17.82
CA PRO A 95 -17.93 -11.29 -18.78
C PRO A 95 -16.78 -10.47 -18.18
N ILE A 96 -16.99 -9.83 -17.02
CA ILE A 96 -15.99 -9.04 -16.32
C ILE A 96 -14.81 -9.94 -15.88
N PHE A 97 -15.09 -11.08 -15.26
CA PHE A 97 -14.06 -12.00 -14.77
C PHE A 97 -13.31 -12.68 -15.92
N ASP A 98 -13.99 -13.03 -17.00
CA ASP A 98 -13.36 -13.59 -18.20
C ASP A 98 -12.43 -12.56 -18.86
N ARG A 99 -12.87 -11.29 -18.95
CA ARG A 99 -12.03 -10.22 -19.48
C ARG A 99 -10.80 -9.96 -18.60
N ALA A 100 -10.97 -9.91 -17.29
CA ALA A 100 -9.86 -9.77 -16.34
C ALA A 100 -8.86 -10.91 -16.48
N ARG A 101 -9.33 -12.15 -16.55
CA ARG A 101 -8.49 -13.34 -16.74
C ARG A 101 -7.72 -13.28 -18.07
N ALA A 102 -8.35 -12.86 -19.14
CA ALA A 102 -7.70 -12.71 -20.45
C ALA A 102 -6.58 -11.64 -20.43
N LEU A 103 -6.69 -10.65 -19.56
CA LEU A 103 -5.69 -9.58 -19.37
C LEU A 103 -4.66 -9.91 -18.28
N GLY A 104 -4.77 -11.05 -17.60
CA GLY A 104 -3.85 -11.46 -16.55
C GLY A 104 -4.02 -10.73 -15.20
N ILE A 105 -5.12 -9.99 -15.01
CA ILE A 105 -5.47 -9.34 -13.74
C ILE A 105 -6.40 -10.26 -12.94
N ILE A 106 -6.20 -10.33 -11.63
CA ILE A 106 -7.08 -11.07 -10.71
C ILE A 106 -8.41 -10.33 -10.61
N ALA A 107 -9.55 -11.05 -10.61
CA ALA A 107 -10.85 -10.46 -10.37
C ALA A 107 -11.60 -11.23 -9.29
N PHE A 108 -12.27 -10.51 -8.39
CA PHE A 108 -13.06 -11.03 -7.29
C PHE A 108 -14.14 -10.02 -6.87
N SER A 109 -14.93 -10.37 -5.87
CA SER A 109 -16.06 -9.53 -5.47
C SER A 109 -16.25 -9.46 -3.97
N THR A 110 -17.04 -8.47 -3.57
CA THR A 110 -17.65 -8.34 -2.23
C THR A 110 -19.06 -8.88 -2.29
N PRO A 111 -19.39 -10.03 -1.65
CA PRO A 111 -20.78 -10.44 -1.42
C PRO A 111 -21.39 -9.65 -0.27
N PHE A 112 -22.70 -9.43 -0.32
CA PHE A 112 -23.45 -8.74 0.73
C PHE A 112 -24.51 -9.63 1.37
N ASP A 113 -24.70 -10.84 0.88
CA ASP A 113 -25.64 -11.84 1.39
C ASP A 113 -25.22 -13.27 0.95
N ASP A 114 -25.91 -14.28 1.50
CA ASP A 114 -25.61 -15.69 1.22
C ASP A 114 -25.79 -16.07 -0.24
N THR A 115 -26.79 -15.48 -0.93
CA THR A 115 -27.05 -15.79 -2.35
C THR A 115 -25.93 -15.26 -3.24
N ALA A 116 -25.33 -14.13 -2.89
CA ALA A 116 -24.15 -13.60 -3.55
C ALA A 116 -22.93 -14.51 -3.35
N VAL A 117 -22.77 -15.12 -2.17
CA VAL A 117 -21.69 -16.11 -1.92
C VAL A 117 -21.88 -17.33 -2.82
N ASP A 118 -23.10 -17.89 -2.87
CA ASP A 118 -23.42 -19.07 -3.71
C ASP A 118 -23.16 -18.78 -5.20
N PHE A 119 -23.54 -17.60 -5.65
CA PHE A 119 -23.30 -17.16 -7.01
C PHE A 119 -21.79 -17.03 -7.32
N LEU A 120 -21.04 -16.39 -6.44
CA LEU A 120 -19.60 -16.21 -6.61
C LEU A 120 -18.82 -17.54 -6.54
N GLU A 121 -19.27 -18.51 -5.74
CA GLU A 121 -18.72 -19.87 -5.76
C GLU A 121 -18.91 -20.53 -7.12
N SER A 122 -20.05 -20.31 -7.78
CA SER A 122 -20.29 -20.84 -9.15
C SER A 122 -19.34 -20.25 -10.20
N LEU A 123 -18.74 -19.09 -9.92
CA LEU A 123 -17.78 -18.39 -10.79
C LEU A 123 -16.31 -18.65 -10.42
N ASP A 124 -16.07 -19.44 -9.37
CA ASP A 124 -14.75 -19.82 -8.86
C ASP A 124 -13.83 -18.62 -8.59
N VAL A 125 -14.32 -17.65 -7.80
CA VAL A 125 -13.53 -16.49 -7.39
C VAL A 125 -12.33 -16.91 -6.52
N PRO A 126 -11.16 -16.26 -6.65
CA PRO A 126 -9.94 -16.65 -5.94
C PRO A 126 -9.90 -16.21 -4.47
N CYS A 127 -10.73 -15.27 -4.06
CA CYS A 127 -10.84 -14.74 -2.69
C CYS A 127 -12.14 -13.96 -2.53
N TYR A 128 -12.44 -13.59 -1.30
CA TYR A 128 -13.60 -12.78 -0.93
C TYR A 128 -13.22 -11.50 -0.24
N LYS A 129 -14.08 -10.49 -0.35
CA LYS A 129 -14.01 -9.24 0.43
C LYS A 129 -15.26 -9.08 1.28
N ILE A 130 -15.08 -8.65 2.53
CA ILE A 130 -16.16 -8.12 3.37
C ILE A 130 -15.93 -6.61 3.50
N ALA A 131 -16.93 -5.82 3.14
CA ALA A 131 -16.87 -4.37 3.24
C ALA A 131 -17.01 -3.88 4.70
N SER A 132 -16.72 -2.60 4.94
CA SER A 132 -16.70 -2.06 6.31
C SER A 132 -18.06 -2.10 7.01
N PHE A 133 -19.14 -1.93 6.25
CA PHE A 133 -20.48 -1.93 6.82
C PHE A 133 -20.96 -3.34 7.22
N GLU A 134 -20.37 -4.39 6.65
CA GLU A 134 -20.66 -5.79 6.89
C GLU A 134 -19.65 -6.47 7.85
N ASN A 135 -18.68 -5.73 8.39
CA ASN A 135 -17.63 -6.34 9.22
C ASN A 135 -18.15 -6.85 10.58
N THR A 136 -19.38 -6.56 10.94
CA THR A 136 -20.09 -7.11 12.12
C THR A 136 -21.17 -8.11 11.75
N ASP A 137 -21.38 -8.40 10.47
CA ASP A 137 -22.30 -9.45 10.01
C ASP A 137 -21.62 -10.82 10.16
N LEU A 138 -21.60 -11.32 11.39
CA LEU A 138 -20.95 -12.59 11.70
C LEU A 138 -21.54 -13.80 10.94
N PRO A 139 -22.86 -13.89 10.67
CA PRO A 139 -23.40 -14.92 9.79
C PRO A 139 -22.77 -14.91 8.40
N LEU A 140 -22.75 -13.77 7.72
CA LEU A 140 -22.14 -13.62 6.40
C LEU A 140 -20.64 -13.96 6.42
N ILE A 141 -19.92 -13.47 7.44
CA ILE A 141 -18.49 -13.76 7.62
C ILE A 141 -18.23 -15.27 7.75
N ARG A 142 -19.01 -15.97 8.56
CA ARG A 142 -18.92 -17.44 8.69
C ARG A 142 -19.22 -18.15 7.38
N ARG A 143 -20.23 -17.69 6.65
CA ARG A 143 -20.61 -18.25 5.35
C ARG A 143 -19.48 -18.13 4.33
N VAL A 144 -18.87 -16.95 4.24
CA VAL A 144 -17.72 -16.70 3.36
C VAL A 144 -16.50 -17.50 3.81
N ALA A 145 -16.17 -17.49 5.10
CA ALA A 145 -15.01 -18.20 5.65
C ALA A 145 -15.10 -19.71 5.44
N ALA A 146 -16.30 -20.29 5.49
CA ALA A 146 -16.55 -21.72 5.25
C ALA A 146 -16.24 -22.18 3.81
N THR A 147 -16.03 -21.26 2.86
CA THR A 147 -15.57 -21.57 1.50
C THR A 147 -14.10 -22.03 1.49
N GLY A 148 -13.34 -21.75 2.54
CA GLY A 148 -11.91 -22.05 2.65
C GLY A 148 -11.02 -21.15 1.80
N LYS A 149 -11.57 -20.16 1.10
CA LYS A 149 -10.82 -19.19 0.28
C LYS A 149 -10.29 -18.04 1.12
N PRO A 150 -9.22 -17.35 0.68
CA PRO A 150 -8.71 -16.15 1.33
C PRO A 150 -9.78 -15.08 1.53
N LEU A 151 -9.76 -14.44 2.69
CA LEU A 151 -10.74 -13.44 3.09
C LEU A 151 -10.07 -12.10 3.42
N ILE A 152 -10.54 -11.05 2.79
CA ILE A 152 -10.11 -9.66 3.03
C ILE A 152 -11.26 -8.92 3.72
N ILE A 153 -11.03 -8.32 4.88
CA ILE A 153 -12.06 -7.59 5.65
C ILE A 153 -11.62 -6.15 5.87
N SER A 154 -12.47 -5.18 5.51
CA SER A 154 -12.28 -3.77 5.86
C SER A 154 -12.80 -3.49 7.28
N THR A 155 -12.02 -2.71 8.07
CA THR A 155 -12.23 -2.50 9.50
C THR A 155 -12.88 -1.16 9.83
N GLY A 156 -13.46 -0.48 8.86
CA GLY A 156 -14.08 0.83 9.09
C GLY A 156 -15.17 0.78 10.16
N MET A 157 -15.20 1.81 11.02
CA MET A 157 -16.14 1.99 12.13
C MET A 157 -16.04 0.98 13.27
N ALA A 158 -15.47 -0.22 13.05
CA ALA A 158 -15.43 -1.28 14.04
C ALA A 158 -14.53 -0.92 15.24
N SER A 159 -15.00 -1.24 16.42
CA SER A 159 -14.20 -1.29 17.64
C SER A 159 -13.29 -2.52 17.67
N VAL A 160 -12.29 -2.54 18.54
CA VAL A 160 -11.41 -3.71 18.72
C VAL A 160 -12.22 -4.95 19.14
N ALA A 161 -13.25 -4.78 19.98
CA ALA A 161 -14.09 -5.90 20.42
C ALA A 161 -14.88 -6.52 19.25
N GLU A 162 -15.47 -5.69 18.38
CA GLU A 162 -16.16 -6.16 17.18
C GLU A 162 -15.20 -6.85 16.20
N LEU A 163 -13.96 -6.33 16.04
CA LEU A 163 -12.96 -6.99 15.22
C LEU A 163 -12.49 -8.32 15.79
N ASP A 164 -12.43 -8.47 17.12
CA ASP A 164 -12.11 -9.74 17.77
C ASP A 164 -13.18 -10.78 17.49
N GLU A 165 -14.47 -10.39 17.61
CA GLU A 165 -15.61 -11.25 17.24
C GLU A 165 -15.56 -11.64 15.75
N THR A 166 -15.30 -10.68 14.87
CA THR A 166 -15.18 -10.87 13.42
C THR A 166 -14.07 -11.87 13.06
N VAL A 167 -12.86 -11.63 13.56
CA VAL A 167 -11.70 -12.51 13.31
C VAL A 167 -11.93 -13.89 13.93
N GLY A 168 -12.49 -13.93 15.13
CA GLY A 168 -12.88 -15.16 15.81
C GLY A 168 -13.88 -15.98 14.99
N ALA A 169 -14.93 -15.33 14.48
CA ALA A 169 -15.94 -15.97 13.63
C ALA A 169 -15.36 -16.51 12.32
N ALA A 170 -14.51 -15.73 11.65
CA ALA A 170 -13.85 -16.16 10.43
C ALA A 170 -12.95 -17.39 10.65
N ARG A 171 -12.11 -17.35 11.69
CA ARG A 171 -11.20 -18.45 12.03
C ARG A 171 -11.92 -19.72 12.45
N GLN A 172 -12.96 -19.60 13.27
CA GLN A 172 -13.79 -20.75 13.70
C GLN A 172 -14.50 -21.41 12.52
N ALA A 173 -14.84 -20.63 11.48
CA ALA A 173 -15.43 -21.15 10.26
C ALA A 173 -14.42 -21.68 9.24
N GLY A 174 -13.12 -21.68 9.55
CA GLY A 174 -12.07 -22.32 8.73
C GLY A 174 -11.21 -21.36 7.92
N CYS A 175 -11.36 -20.02 8.06
CA CYS A 175 -10.49 -19.06 7.38
C CYS A 175 -9.08 -19.10 7.96
N ASN A 176 -8.11 -19.53 7.15
CA ASN A 176 -6.68 -19.52 7.51
C ASN A 176 -5.94 -18.31 6.91
N ASP A 177 -6.39 -17.83 5.76
CA ASP A 177 -5.79 -16.74 4.99
C ASP A 177 -6.64 -15.47 5.15
N LEU A 178 -6.30 -14.66 6.14
CA LEU A 178 -7.05 -13.43 6.51
C LEU A 178 -6.20 -12.18 6.27
N VAL A 179 -6.81 -11.15 5.68
CA VAL A 179 -6.27 -9.79 5.57
C VAL A 179 -7.22 -8.81 6.23
N LEU A 180 -6.73 -7.96 7.10
CA LEU A 180 -7.48 -6.83 7.66
C LEU A 180 -7.04 -5.52 7.02
N LEU A 181 -7.96 -4.81 6.37
CA LEU A 181 -7.69 -3.50 5.81
C LEU A 181 -8.15 -2.41 6.77
N LYS A 182 -7.19 -1.62 7.31
CA LYS A 182 -7.56 -0.35 7.93
C LYS A 182 -8.39 0.45 6.93
N CYS A 183 -9.53 0.94 7.37
CA CYS A 183 -10.43 1.71 6.53
C CYS A 183 -10.98 2.92 7.29
N THR A 184 -11.24 4.00 6.58
CA THR A 184 -12.02 5.15 7.05
C THR A 184 -13.22 5.30 6.13
N SER A 185 -14.41 4.94 6.64
CA SER A 185 -15.65 4.88 5.86
C SER A 185 -16.33 6.24 5.75
N THR A 186 -15.59 7.23 5.22
CA THR A 186 -16.08 8.53 4.76
C THR A 186 -15.66 8.75 3.32
N TYR A 187 -16.48 9.39 2.51
CA TYR A 187 -16.35 9.45 1.05
C TYR A 187 -16.41 10.92 0.56
N PRO A 188 -15.27 11.59 0.27
CA PRO A 188 -13.90 11.13 0.49
C PRO A 188 -13.49 11.13 1.97
N ALA A 189 -12.47 10.33 2.31
CA ALA A 189 -11.78 10.45 3.57
C ALA A 189 -10.73 11.58 3.51
N THR A 190 -10.40 12.15 4.66
CA THR A 190 -9.26 13.07 4.78
C THR A 190 -8.04 12.35 5.30
N ALA A 191 -6.85 12.77 4.88
CA ALA A 191 -5.61 12.17 5.38
C ALA A 191 -5.50 12.23 6.93
N ALA A 192 -6.01 13.32 7.55
CA ALA A 192 -5.99 13.50 8.99
C ALA A 192 -6.83 12.47 9.75
N ASN A 193 -7.87 11.90 9.11
CA ASN A 193 -8.77 10.93 9.73
C ASN A 193 -8.36 9.47 9.48
N THR A 194 -7.33 9.22 8.69
CA THR A 194 -7.02 7.84 8.25
C THR A 194 -6.35 7.02 9.33
N ASN A 195 -5.59 7.62 10.24
CA ASN A 195 -4.96 6.95 11.39
C ASN A 195 -4.19 5.67 10.99
N ILE A 196 -3.32 5.75 9.99
CA ILE A 196 -2.60 4.60 9.42
C ILE A 196 -1.68 3.87 10.42
N LEU A 197 -1.32 4.48 11.55
CA LEU A 197 -0.64 3.79 12.66
C LEU A 197 -1.44 2.61 13.22
N THR A 198 -2.73 2.53 12.93
CA THR A 198 -3.56 1.35 13.26
C THR A 198 -3.13 0.09 12.49
N ILE A 199 -2.48 0.22 11.32
CA ILE A 199 -2.09 -0.92 10.47
C ILE A 199 -1.14 -1.89 11.18
N PRO A 200 0.04 -1.46 11.70
CA PRO A 200 0.92 -2.36 12.43
C PRO A 200 0.25 -2.93 13.71
N HIS A 201 -0.60 -2.16 14.38
CA HIS A 201 -1.32 -2.62 15.56
C HIS A 201 -2.34 -3.73 15.22
N LEU A 202 -3.04 -3.65 14.08
CA LEU A 202 -3.91 -4.74 13.60
C LEU A 202 -3.11 -6.03 13.38
N ARG A 203 -1.91 -5.93 12.78
CA ARG A 203 -1.04 -7.10 12.59
C ARG A 203 -0.61 -7.72 13.90
N GLU A 204 -0.17 -6.90 14.85
CA GLU A 204 0.25 -7.34 16.18
C GLU A 204 -0.90 -8.01 16.94
N LEU A 205 -2.08 -7.39 16.92
CA LEU A 205 -3.23 -7.83 17.70
C LEU A 205 -3.86 -9.12 17.16
N PHE A 206 -4.00 -9.23 15.84
CA PHE A 206 -4.73 -10.33 15.19
C PHE A 206 -3.84 -11.37 14.51
N GLY A 207 -2.53 -11.12 14.38
CA GLY A 207 -1.60 -12.09 13.76
C GLY A 207 -2.02 -12.50 12.33
N CYS A 208 -2.43 -11.52 11.50
CA CYS A 208 -2.83 -11.72 10.11
C CYS A 208 -2.17 -10.70 9.19
N GLU A 209 -2.33 -10.85 7.88
CA GLU A 209 -1.91 -9.82 6.94
C GLU A 209 -2.75 -8.56 7.09
N VAL A 210 -2.14 -7.41 6.80
CA VAL A 210 -2.79 -6.11 6.99
C VAL A 210 -2.60 -5.21 5.78
N GLY A 211 -3.50 -4.26 5.60
CA GLY A 211 -3.45 -3.32 4.51
C GLY A 211 -4.28 -2.07 4.75
N LEU A 212 -4.57 -1.37 3.68
CA LEU A 212 -5.35 -0.14 3.68
C LEU A 212 -6.44 -0.19 2.61
N SER A 213 -7.70 0.06 2.99
CA SER A 213 -8.77 0.45 2.08
C SER A 213 -8.88 1.98 2.17
N ASP A 214 -8.43 2.67 1.13
CA ASP A 214 -8.14 4.10 1.16
C ASP A 214 -9.12 4.91 0.31
N HIS A 215 -9.87 5.80 0.96
CA HIS A 215 -10.80 6.73 0.34
C HIS A 215 -10.27 8.19 0.30
N THR A 216 -8.98 8.40 0.60
CA THR A 216 -8.36 9.72 0.46
C THR A 216 -8.02 10.03 -0.99
N MET A 217 -7.91 11.31 -1.34
CA MET A 217 -7.45 11.70 -2.66
C MET A 217 -5.93 11.54 -2.79
N GLY A 218 -5.47 11.17 -3.98
CA GLY A 218 -4.06 10.99 -4.30
C GLY A 218 -3.45 9.70 -3.73
N VAL A 219 -2.12 9.56 -3.85
CA VAL A 219 -1.37 8.31 -3.53
C VAL A 219 -0.66 8.35 -2.17
N GLY A 220 -0.53 9.52 -1.56
CA GLY A 220 0.38 9.74 -0.42
C GLY A 220 0.08 8.87 0.80
N VAL A 221 -1.19 8.73 1.18
CA VAL A 221 -1.60 7.93 2.36
C VAL A 221 -1.39 6.45 2.10
N SER A 222 -1.75 5.97 0.92
CA SER A 222 -1.52 4.58 0.52
C SER A 222 -0.03 4.22 0.48
N VAL A 223 0.82 5.08 -0.10
CA VAL A 223 2.28 4.87 -0.11
C VAL A 223 2.86 4.87 1.30
N ALA A 224 2.42 5.81 2.17
CA ALA A 224 2.85 5.83 3.56
C ALA A 224 2.45 4.57 4.33
N SER A 225 1.30 3.96 4.02
CA SER A 225 0.83 2.73 4.67
C SER A 225 1.78 1.54 4.43
N VAL A 226 2.47 1.51 3.30
CA VAL A 226 3.48 0.47 2.98
C VAL A 226 4.62 0.49 4.01
N ALA A 227 5.08 1.68 4.39
CA ALA A 227 6.12 1.82 5.42
C ALA A 227 5.65 1.36 6.82
N LEU A 228 4.35 1.24 7.02
CA LEU A 228 3.73 0.71 8.23
C LEU A 228 3.33 -0.77 8.10
N GLY A 229 3.77 -1.44 7.03
CA GLY A 229 3.57 -2.87 6.84
C GLY A 229 2.31 -3.25 6.07
N ALA A 230 1.63 -2.33 5.40
CA ALA A 230 0.52 -2.67 4.52
C ALA A 230 1.00 -3.55 3.36
N THR A 231 0.43 -4.75 3.23
CA THR A 231 0.70 -5.70 2.13
C THR A 231 -0.39 -5.69 1.06
N VAL A 232 -1.53 -5.07 1.36
CA VAL A 232 -2.68 -4.91 0.46
C VAL A 232 -3.15 -3.45 0.48
N ILE A 233 -3.41 -2.88 -0.69
CA ILE A 233 -3.96 -1.53 -0.85
C ILE A 233 -5.18 -1.63 -1.77
N GLU A 234 -6.32 -1.11 -1.32
CA GLU A 234 -7.54 -1.03 -2.10
C GLU A 234 -7.94 0.43 -2.30
N LYS A 235 -8.24 0.82 -3.54
CA LYS A 235 -8.77 2.15 -3.88
C LYS A 235 -9.83 2.06 -4.96
N HIS A 236 -10.86 2.90 -4.83
CA HIS A 236 -11.87 3.08 -5.89
C HIS A 236 -11.23 3.57 -7.18
N PHE A 237 -11.74 3.08 -8.30
CA PHE A 237 -11.19 3.32 -9.63
C PHE A 237 -12.29 3.64 -10.65
N THR A 238 -12.05 4.64 -11.48
CA THR A 238 -12.92 5.06 -12.57
C THR A 238 -12.09 5.42 -13.81
N LEU A 239 -12.70 5.51 -14.97
CA LEU A 239 -12.02 5.96 -16.18
C LEU A 239 -11.74 7.47 -16.14
N ASN A 240 -12.75 8.25 -15.75
CA ASN A 240 -12.67 9.70 -15.63
C ASN A 240 -13.72 10.18 -14.62
N ARG A 241 -13.30 10.94 -13.61
CA ARG A 241 -14.21 11.52 -12.59
C ARG A 241 -15.28 12.43 -13.19
N ALA A 242 -14.96 13.13 -14.29
CA ALA A 242 -15.89 14.03 -14.96
C ALA A 242 -17.06 13.33 -15.64
N ASP A 243 -16.96 12.02 -15.89
CA ASP A 243 -18.08 11.24 -16.47
C ASP A 243 -19.22 11.06 -15.46
N GLY A 244 -19.01 11.39 -14.21
CA GLY A 244 -19.95 11.16 -13.12
C GLY A 244 -20.03 9.69 -12.73
N GLY A 245 -20.95 9.38 -11.82
CA GLY A 245 -21.17 8.04 -11.26
C GLY A 245 -21.24 8.10 -9.74
N VAL A 246 -21.72 7.01 -9.15
CA VAL A 246 -22.05 6.94 -7.72
C VAL A 246 -20.83 7.19 -6.84
N ASP A 247 -19.64 6.70 -7.24
CA ASP A 247 -18.40 6.78 -6.47
C ASP A 247 -17.26 7.50 -7.22
N SER A 248 -17.56 8.09 -8.39
CA SER A 248 -16.50 8.64 -9.25
C SER A 248 -15.73 9.78 -8.63
N SER A 249 -16.38 10.63 -7.82
CA SER A 249 -15.77 11.85 -7.27
C SER A 249 -14.54 11.62 -6.37
N PHE A 250 -14.48 10.47 -5.71
CA PHE A 250 -13.33 10.08 -4.86
C PHE A 250 -12.53 8.90 -5.43
N SER A 251 -12.90 8.39 -6.61
CA SER A 251 -12.18 7.32 -7.31
C SER A 251 -10.91 7.82 -7.98
N MET A 252 -9.91 6.96 -8.08
CA MET A 252 -8.69 7.23 -8.85
C MET A 252 -8.94 7.08 -10.35
N GLU A 253 -8.28 7.92 -11.11
CA GLU A 253 -8.19 7.78 -12.58
C GLU A 253 -6.99 6.91 -12.98
N PRO A 254 -6.90 6.44 -14.26
CA PRO A 254 -5.86 5.50 -14.67
C PRO A 254 -4.42 5.97 -14.39
N SER A 255 -4.11 7.24 -14.61
CA SER A 255 -2.77 7.79 -14.33
C SER A 255 -2.41 7.78 -12.85
N GLU A 256 -3.38 8.05 -11.97
CA GLU A 256 -3.20 8.04 -10.53
C GLU A 256 -3.03 6.61 -10.00
N MET A 257 -3.80 5.66 -10.52
CA MET A 257 -3.67 4.23 -10.16
C MET A 257 -2.31 3.67 -10.61
N ALA A 258 -1.86 4.00 -11.81
CA ALA A 258 -0.53 3.61 -12.29
C ALA A 258 0.58 4.20 -11.40
N GLN A 259 0.44 5.46 -10.99
CA GLN A 259 1.35 6.07 -10.03
C GLN A 259 1.31 5.34 -8.68
N LEU A 260 0.14 4.99 -8.17
CA LEU A 260 0.00 4.26 -6.91
C LEU A 260 0.74 2.92 -6.96
N VAL A 261 0.57 2.13 -8.02
CA VAL A 261 1.25 0.84 -8.19
C VAL A 261 2.77 1.01 -8.14
N VAL A 262 3.30 1.94 -8.93
CA VAL A 262 4.75 2.18 -9.01
C VAL A 262 5.31 2.69 -7.69
N GLU A 263 4.66 3.67 -7.05
CA GLU A 263 5.19 4.28 -5.83
C GLU A 263 5.02 3.38 -4.61
N SER A 264 4.01 2.51 -4.58
CA SER A 264 3.85 1.50 -3.53
C SER A 264 4.98 0.47 -3.59
N GLU A 265 5.32 -0.02 -4.78
CA GLU A 265 6.44 -0.94 -4.97
C GLU A 265 7.78 -0.28 -4.62
N ARG A 266 8.00 0.97 -5.04
CA ARG A 266 9.20 1.73 -4.67
C ARG A 266 9.33 1.92 -3.16
N ALA A 267 8.22 2.25 -2.49
CA ALA A 267 8.20 2.38 -1.04
C ALA A 267 8.59 1.06 -0.36
N TRP A 268 8.02 -0.06 -0.80
CA TRP A 268 8.37 -1.39 -0.29
C TRP A 268 9.85 -1.73 -0.51
N GLN A 269 10.39 -1.51 -1.71
CA GLN A 269 11.81 -1.72 -2.02
C GLN A 269 12.72 -0.85 -1.14
N ALA A 270 12.28 0.36 -0.81
CA ALA A 270 13.04 1.31 0.01
C ALA A 270 13.10 0.97 1.51
N LEU A 271 12.22 0.09 2.01
CA LEU A 271 12.22 -0.32 3.42
C LEU A 271 13.54 -0.98 3.82
N GLY A 272 14.06 -1.88 3.00
CA GLY A 272 15.33 -2.54 3.23
C GLY A 272 15.47 -3.12 4.62
N SER A 273 16.64 -2.93 5.23
CA SER A 273 16.96 -3.33 6.60
C SER A 273 17.75 -2.24 7.32
N VAL A 274 17.73 -2.23 8.65
CA VAL A 274 18.58 -1.32 9.43
C VAL A 274 20.05 -1.63 9.14
N LYS A 275 20.73 -0.70 8.48
CA LYS A 275 22.12 -0.87 8.06
C LYS A 275 22.91 0.43 8.21
N TYR A 276 24.06 0.34 8.86
CA TYR A 276 25.02 1.44 8.97
C TYR A 276 26.29 1.09 8.19
N GLY A 277 27.02 2.12 7.78
CA GLY A 277 28.22 1.98 6.96
C GLY A 277 27.91 2.05 5.46
N PRO A 278 28.94 2.02 4.61
CA PRO A 278 28.75 2.13 3.17
C PRO A 278 28.11 0.87 2.57
N SER A 279 27.10 1.07 1.74
CA SER A 279 26.60 0.03 0.85
C SER A 279 27.67 -0.39 -0.17
N GLU A 280 27.46 -1.50 -0.85
CA GLU A 280 28.41 -1.93 -1.93
C GLU A 280 28.57 -0.84 -3.01
N ALA A 281 27.47 -0.16 -3.37
CA ALA A 281 27.50 0.94 -4.32
C ALA A 281 28.32 2.15 -3.83
N GLU A 282 28.32 2.41 -2.51
CA GLU A 282 29.00 3.54 -1.89
C GLU A 282 30.48 3.29 -1.59
N LYS A 283 30.94 2.02 -1.63
CA LYS A 283 32.36 1.69 -1.35
C LYS A 283 33.32 2.52 -2.22
N LYS A 284 32.99 2.71 -3.49
CA LYS A 284 33.79 3.55 -4.40
C LYS A 284 33.78 5.04 -4.00
N SER A 285 32.75 5.50 -3.31
CA SER A 285 32.63 6.89 -2.88
C SER A 285 33.45 7.20 -1.62
N ILE A 286 33.91 6.19 -0.90
CA ILE A 286 34.76 6.37 0.29
C ILE A 286 36.03 7.17 -0.05
N GLN A 287 36.58 6.99 -1.25
CA GLN A 287 37.75 7.75 -1.72
C GLN A 287 37.54 9.27 -1.72
N PHE A 288 36.29 9.73 -1.77
CA PHE A 288 35.98 11.17 -1.73
C PHE A 288 35.88 11.74 -0.32
N ARG A 289 36.07 10.93 0.72
CA ARG A 289 36.22 11.43 2.09
C ARG A 289 37.47 12.28 2.19
N ARG A 290 37.52 13.16 3.20
CA ARG A 290 38.74 13.89 3.52
C ARG A 290 39.64 13.01 4.37
N SER A 291 40.95 13.15 4.15
CA SER A 291 42.00 12.59 4.97
C SER A 291 43.19 13.57 5.07
N LEU A 292 44.16 13.29 5.89
CA LEU A 292 45.28 14.18 6.15
C LEU A 292 46.38 13.98 5.11
N TYR A 293 46.83 15.09 4.52
CA TYR A 293 47.85 15.16 3.48
C TYR A 293 48.92 16.20 3.86
N VAL A 294 50.15 15.93 3.47
CA VAL A 294 51.22 16.91 3.42
C VAL A 294 50.98 17.84 2.23
N VAL A 295 51.05 19.16 2.48
CA VAL A 295 50.77 20.18 1.45
C VAL A 295 51.99 20.98 1.05
N GLU A 296 53.16 20.67 1.60
CA GLU A 296 54.48 21.20 1.29
C GLU A 296 55.48 20.05 1.31
N ASP A 297 56.64 20.23 0.63
CA ASP A 297 57.77 19.26 0.75
C ASP A 297 58.38 19.32 2.14
N LEU A 298 58.51 18.17 2.83
CA LEU A 298 59.12 18.08 4.16
C LEU A 298 60.34 17.19 4.12
N LYS A 299 61.33 17.51 4.95
CA LYS A 299 62.52 16.70 5.21
C LYS A 299 62.35 15.84 6.44
N ALA A 300 63.08 14.74 6.52
CA ALA A 300 63.13 13.93 7.74
C ALA A 300 63.47 14.80 8.95
N GLY A 301 62.64 14.74 9.99
CA GLY A 301 62.76 15.56 11.21
C GLY A 301 61.88 16.81 11.21
N ASP A 302 61.31 17.24 10.06
CA ASP A 302 60.41 18.40 10.02
C ASP A 302 59.14 18.10 10.82
N ILE A 303 58.64 19.12 11.52
CA ILE A 303 57.48 19.03 12.38
C ILE A 303 56.19 19.27 11.58
N LEU A 304 55.19 18.45 11.80
CA LEU A 304 53.86 18.62 11.25
C LEU A 304 53.13 19.77 11.92
N THR A 305 52.66 20.73 11.12
CA THR A 305 51.94 21.93 11.54
C THR A 305 50.63 22.09 10.77
N ARG A 306 49.83 23.09 11.14
CA ARG A 306 48.57 23.40 10.40
C ARG A 306 48.82 23.99 9.03
N GLU A 307 50.01 24.51 8.76
CA GLU A 307 50.42 25.11 7.50
C GLU A 307 50.82 24.02 6.50
N ASN A 308 51.57 23.02 6.92
CA ASN A 308 52.13 21.98 6.03
C ASN A 308 51.30 20.69 6.00
N MET A 309 50.25 20.57 6.82
CA MET A 309 49.32 19.44 6.87
C MET A 309 47.88 19.93 6.73
N ARG A 310 47.08 19.31 5.86
CA ARG A 310 45.68 19.66 5.67
C ARG A 310 44.77 18.45 5.55
N ALA A 311 43.51 18.63 6.01
CA ALA A 311 42.41 17.71 5.77
C ALA A 311 41.78 17.98 4.40
N ILE A 312 42.15 17.21 3.39
CA ILE A 312 41.70 17.35 2.00
C ILE A 312 41.23 16.01 1.42
N ARG A 313 40.68 16.03 0.23
CA ARG A 313 40.41 14.83 -0.59
C ARG A 313 41.66 14.49 -1.41
N PRO A 314 41.88 13.19 -1.69
CA PRO A 314 41.07 12.00 -1.43
C PRO A 314 41.27 11.38 -0.02
N GLY A 315 40.47 10.36 0.29
CA GLY A 315 40.41 9.68 1.58
C GLY A 315 41.41 8.54 1.74
N LEU A 316 42.65 8.73 1.26
CA LEU A 316 43.71 7.69 1.27
C LEU A 316 44.70 7.84 2.42
N GLY A 317 44.71 8.98 3.10
CA GLY A 317 45.57 9.26 4.27
C GLY A 317 44.86 8.94 5.59
N LEU A 318 45.56 9.28 6.70
CA LEU A 318 44.98 9.17 8.04
C LEU A 318 43.69 9.97 8.16
N ALA A 319 42.76 9.43 8.94
CA ALA A 319 41.47 10.09 9.19
C ALA A 319 41.68 11.46 9.85
N THR A 320 40.85 12.43 9.49
CA THR A 320 40.94 13.83 9.95
C THR A 320 40.89 13.97 11.48
N LYS A 321 40.26 13.02 12.19
CA LYS A 321 40.23 12.96 13.65
C LYS A 321 41.62 12.87 14.30
N ASN A 322 42.64 12.48 13.53
CA ASN A 322 44.00 12.36 14.02
C ASN A 322 44.81 13.68 13.89
N LEU A 323 44.22 14.77 13.40
CA LEU A 323 44.87 16.03 13.15
C LEU A 323 45.62 16.52 14.39
N GLU A 324 44.95 16.63 15.55
CA GLU A 324 45.51 17.15 16.78
C GLU A 324 46.63 16.24 17.33
N VAL A 325 46.52 14.93 17.13
CA VAL A 325 47.54 13.94 17.55
C VAL A 325 48.81 14.05 16.72
N LEU A 326 48.69 14.51 15.47
CA LEU A 326 49.81 14.63 14.53
C LEU A 326 50.54 15.97 14.63
N LEU A 327 49.89 17.02 15.11
CA LEU A 327 50.51 18.31 15.33
C LEU A 327 51.69 18.19 16.31
N GLY A 328 52.83 18.75 15.92
CA GLY A 328 54.07 18.71 16.73
C GLY A 328 54.87 17.42 16.59
N LYS A 329 54.38 16.41 15.83
CA LYS A 329 55.19 15.20 15.54
C LYS A 329 56.08 15.44 14.33
N ALA A 330 57.25 14.79 14.35
CA ALA A 330 58.20 14.85 13.24
C ALA A 330 57.86 13.82 12.15
N VAL A 331 58.18 14.11 10.88
CA VAL A 331 58.23 13.08 9.84
C VAL A 331 59.55 12.33 9.93
N ASN A 332 59.52 11.01 9.72
CA ASN A 332 60.72 10.16 9.85
C ASN A 332 61.48 9.95 8.54
N SER A 333 61.03 10.54 7.46
CA SER A 333 61.64 10.48 6.12
C SER A 333 61.25 11.71 5.32
N ASP A 334 61.96 11.98 4.22
CA ASP A 334 61.58 13.01 3.26
C ASP A 334 60.26 12.68 2.63
N VAL A 335 59.28 13.61 2.68
CA VAL A 335 57.96 13.46 2.11
C VAL A 335 57.65 14.61 1.15
N LYS A 336 57.02 14.28 0.05
CA LYS A 336 56.65 15.26 -0.98
C LYS A 336 55.24 15.81 -0.76
N ARG A 337 55.01 17.03 -1.18
CA ARG A 337 53.69 17.63 -1.26
C ARG A 337 52.73 16.67 -1.99
N GLY A 338 51.53 16.48 -1.43
CA GLY A 338 50.53 15.54 -1.93
C GLY A 338 50.64 14.12 -1.38
N THR A 339 51.62 13.88 -0.45
CA THR A 339 51.70 12.58 0.23
C THR A 339 50.60 12.43 1.26
N ALA A 340 49.87 11.33 1.17
CA ALA A 340 48.88 10.93 2.14
C ALA A 340 49.58 10.55 3.48
N LEU A 341 49.22 11.18 4.59
CA LEU A 341 49.78 10.86 5.89
C LEU A 341 49.41 9.45 6.32
N SER A 342 50.38 8.74 6.85
CA SER A 342 50.24 7.43 7.47
C SER A 342 51.13 7.32 8.73
N TRP A 343 50.78 6.41 9.63
CA TRP A 343 51.61 6.18 10.82
C TRP A 343 53.03 5.68 10.50
N LYS A 344 53.31 5.26 9.27
CA LYS A 344 54.63 4.81 8.84
C LYS A 344 55.62 5.96 8.62
N ILE A 345 55.11 7.15 8.29
CA ILE A 345 55.94 8.33 7.98
C ILE A 345 55.97 9.37 9.11
N VAL A 346 55.28 9.11 10.18
CA VAL A 346 55.25 9.97 11.39
C VAL A 346 55.95 9.27 12.52
N GLY A 347 56.96 9.96 13.10
CA GLY A 347 57.76 9.48 14.21
C GLY A 347 57.26 9.88 15.61
#